data_7d1558ce40cdec7f72768e71f85beaef
#
_entry.id   7d1558ce40cdec7f72768e71f85beaef
#
_cell.length_a   1.000
_cell.length_b   1.000
_cell.length_c   1.000
_cell.angle_alpha   90.00
_cell.angle_beta   90.00
_cell.angle_gamma   90.00
#
_symmetry.space_group_name_H-M   'P 1'
#
loop_
_entity.id
_entity.type
_entity.pdbx_description
1 polymer ?
#
loop_
_entity_poly.entity_id
_entity_poly.type
_entity_poly.pdbx_seq_one_letter_code
_entity_poly.pdbx_strand_id
1 'polypeptide(L)'
;MKIYIDFDDVLCETAEYFTKIAKELFGIDVPYRQVQFFNLQKSFDLNDEQYEALMKAGHLAENLLKYEETPGASEVINKWVDQGHEVFIITGRPFNSYEPSRQWLDEHHLERVPLFCV
;
A
#
# COMPACT_ATOMS: atom_id res chain seq x y z
N MET A 1 9.95 22.02 7.52
CA MET A 1 10.48 21.13 6.45
C MET A 1 9.33 20.48 5.74
N LYS A 2 9.46 20.25 4.44
CA LYS A 2 8.47 19.51 3.66
C LYS A 2 8.93 18.07 3.51
N ILE A 3 8.07 17.12 3.87
CA ILE A 3 8.40 15.69 3.85
C ILE A 3 7.41 14.98 2.94
N TYR A 4 7.91 14.27 1.95
CA TYR A 4 7.10 13.51 1.00
C TYR A 4 7.31 12.02 1.26
N ILE A 5 6.23 11.27 1.42
CA ILE A 5 6.26 9.87 1.78
C ILE A 5 5.48 9.06 0.77
N ASP A 6 6.07 7.95 0.29
CA ASP A 6 5.37 6.97 -0.54
C ASP A 6 4.40 6.16 0.31
N PHE A 7 3.39 5.57 -0.32
CA PHE A 7 2.35 4.81 0.37
C PHE A 7 2.72 3.33 0.48
N ASP A 8 2.82 2.65 -0.67
CA ASP A 8 2.99 1.19 -0.70
C ASP A 8 4.38 0.75 -0.25
N ASP A 9 4.44 -0.20 0.67
CA ASP A 9 5.66 -0.74 1.30
C ASP A 9 6.48 0.32 2.05
N VAL A 10 5.86 1.45 2.36
CA VAL A 10 6.42 2.48 3.24
C VAL A 10 5.49 2.69 4.43
N LEU A 11 4.23 3.07 4.17
CA LEU A 11 3.22 3.25 5.20
C LEU A 11 2.51 1.95 5.55
N CYS A 12 2.37 1.06 4.60
CA CYS A 12 1.66 -0.20 4.75
C CYS A 12 2.41 -1.33 4.08
N GLU A 13 2.14 -2.55 4.51
CA GLU A 13 2.83 -3.74 4.04
C GLU A 13 2.13 -4.34 2.82
N THR A 14 2.22 -3.63 1.70
CA THR A 14 1.53 -3.94 0.44
C THR A 14 1.99 -5.28 -0.15
N ALA A 15 3.30 -5.48 -0.29
CA ALA A 15 3.84 -6.71 -0.88
C ALA A 15 3.45 -7.94 -0.06
N GLU A 16 3.41 -7.82 1.26
CA GLU A 16 2.98 -8.91 2.13
C GLU A 16 1.52 -9.28 1.87
N TYR A 17 0.66 -8.28 1.68
CA TYR A 17 -0.74 -8.53 1.37
C TYR A 17 -0.91 -9.19 0.01
N PHE A 18 -0.16 -8.75 -0.99
CA PHE A 18 -0.17 -9.40 -2.31
C PHE A 18 0.27 -10.86 -2.24
N THR A 19 1.20 -11.18 -1.35
CA THR A 19 1.59 -12.58 -1.11
C THR A 19 0.39 -13.42 -0.65
N LYS A 20 -0.42 -12.88 0.25
CA LYS A 20 -1.64 -13.55 0.73
C LYS A 20 -2.66 -13.71 -0.39
N ILE A 21 -2.88 -12.67 -1.20
CA ILE A 21 -3.84 -12.73 -2.30
C ILE A 21 -3.40 -13.75 -3.36
N ALA A 22 -2.12 -13.77 -3.72
CA ALA A 22 -1.60 -14.73 -4.69
C ALA A 22 -1.83 -16.18 -4.24
N LYS A 23 -1.66 -16.43 -2.96
CA LYS A 23 -1.92 -17.75 -2.39
C LYS A 23 -3.41 -18.12 -2.45
N GLU A 24 -4.28 -17.18 -2.12
CA GLU A 24 -5.73 -17.39 -2.16
C GLU A 24 -6.27 -17.61 -3.57
N LEU A 25 -5.82 -16.80 -4.53
CA LEU A 25 -6.34 -16.84 -5.90
C LEU A 25 -5.75 -17.98 -6.73
N PHE A 26 -4.47 -18.25 -6.57
CA PHE A 26 -3.73 -19.14 -7.48
C PHE A 26 -3.06 -20.32 -6.79
N GLY A 27 -3.11 -20.38 -5.46
CA GLY A 27 -2.38 -21.39 -4.70
C GLY A 27 -0.87 -21.22 -4.76
N ILE A 28 -0.38 -20.06 -5.17
CA ILE A 28 1.05 -19.77 -5.27
C ILE A 28 1.56 -19.28 -3.93
N ASP A 29 2.49 -20.04 -3.34
CA ASP A 29 3.04 -19.73 -2.02
C ASP A 29 4.51 -19.31 -2.16
N VAL A 30 4.72 -18.01 -2.26
CA VAL A 30 6.05 -17.39 -2.31
C VAL A 30 6.29 -16.64 -1.02
N PRO A 31 7.38 -16.92 -0.29
CA PRO A 31 7.69 -16.17 0.93
C PRO A 31 7.83 -14.67 0.67
N TYR A 32 7.27 -13.86 1.56
CA TYR A 32 7.28 -12.40 1.43
C TYR A 32 8.68 -11.84 1.12
N ARG A 33 9.70 -12.32 1.80
CA ARG A 33 11.08 -11.85 1.62
C ARG A 33 11.68 -12.13 0.24
N GLN A 34 11.03 -12.99 -0.55
CA GLN A 34 11.45 -13.28 -1.94
C GLN A 34 10.70 -12.45 -2.96
N VAL A 35 9.72 -11.64 -2.52
CA VAL A 35 8.89 -10.83 -3.38
C VAL A 35 9.61 -9.51 -3.69
N GLN A 36 9.74 -9.19 -4.98
CA GLN A 36 10.22 -7.90 -5.44
C GLN A 36 9.01 -7.05 -5.84
N PHE A 37 8.67 -6.06 -5.03
CA PHE A 37 7.44 -5.30 -5.20
C PHE A 37 7.27 -4.71 -6.61
N PHE A 38 8.35 -4.19 -7.19
CA PHE A 38 8.26 -3.61 -8.54
C PHE A 38 8.21 -4.64 -9.66
N ASN A 39 8.23 -5.92 -9.32
CA ASN A 39 8.16 -7.01 -10.30
C ASN A 39 7.37 -8.18 -9.72
N LEU A 40 6.10 -7.91 -9.38
CA LEU A 40 5.22 -8.91 -8.79
C LEU A 40 4.93 -10.06 -9.75
N GLN A 41 4.77 -9.77 -11.04
CA GLN A 41 4.50 -10.79 -12.03
C GLN A 41 5.62 -11.83 -12.07
N LYS A 42 6.87 -11.38 -12.04
CA LYS A 42 8.03 -12.27 -12.03
C LYS A 42 8.18 -12.98 -10.68
N SER A 43 7.97 -12.24 -9.59
CA SER A 43 8.12 -12.79 -8.24
C SER A 43 7.20 -13.98 -7.99
N PHE A 44 5.97 -13.93 -8.52
CA PHE A 44 4.98 -14.98 -8.36
C PHE A 44 4.88 -15.90 -9.59
N ASP A 45 5.69 -15.67 -10.63
CA ASP A 45 5.68 -16.42 -11.87
C ASP A 45 4.28 -16.48 -12.50
N LEU A 46 3.68 -15.29 -12.69
CA LEU A 46 2.33 -15.16 -13.22
C LEU A 46 2.34 -14.86 -14.71
N ASN A 47 1.34 -15.43 -15.44
CA ASN A 47 1.05 -14.97 -16.79
C ASN A 47 0.33 -13.60 -16.73
N ASP A 48 0.11 -12.98 -17.90
CA ASP A 48 -0.49 -11.65 -17.95
C ASP A 48 -1.90 -11.61 -17.36
N GLU A 49 -2.69 -12.64 -17.62
CA GLU A 49 -4.06 -12.74 -17.11
C GLU A 49 -4.09 -12.86 -15.59
N GLN A 50 -3.21 -13.69 -15.03
CA GLN A 50 -3.08 -13.85 -13.59
C GLN A 50 -2.59 -12.55 -12.94
N TYR A 51 -1.64 -11.87 -13.57
CA TYR A 51 -1.13 -10.61 -13.07
C TYR A 51 -2.22 -9.54 -13.01
N GLU A 52 -3.03 -9.43 -14.06
CA GLU A 52 -4.16 -8.50 -14.07
C GLU A 52 -5.16 -8.82 -12.96
N ALA A 53 -5.47 -10.11 -12.76
CA ALA A 53 -6.38 -10.53 -11.70
C ALA A 53 -5.82 -10.18 -10.32
N LEU A 54 -4.53 -10.39 -10.11
CA LEU A 54 -3.86 -10.05 -8.85
C LEU A 54 -3.92 -8.55 -8.58
N MET A 55 -3.59 -7.73 -9.56
CA MET A 55 -3.60 -6.27 -9.41
C MET A 55 -5.00 -5.75 -9.15
N LYS A 56 -6.00 -6.30 -9.84
CA LYS A 56 -7.39 -5.92 -9.63
C LYS A 56 -7.84 -6.28 -8.21
N ALA A 57 -7.56 -7.48 -7.77
CA ALA A 57 -7.94 -7.93 -6.42
C ALA A 57 -7.25 -7.09 -5.34
N GLY A 58 -5.95 -6.81 -5.51
CA GLY A 58 -5.19 -6.00 -4.55
C GLY A 58 -5.68 -4.57 -4.42
N HIS A 59 -6.27 -4.02 -5.48
CA HIS A 59 -6.75 -2.65 -5.50
C HIS A 59 -8.25 -2.50 -5.23
N LEU A 60 -8.97 -3.60 -4.94
CA LEU A 60 -10.35 -3.50 -4.48
C LEU A 60 -10.38 -2.75 -3.14
N ALA A 61 -11.37 -1.86 -2.98
CA ALA A 61 -11.48 -1.04 -1.78
C ALA A 61 -11.45 -1.88 -0.49
N GLU A 62 -12.21 -2.98 -0.46
CA GLU A 62 -12.27 -3.89 0.69
C GLU A 62 -10.91 -4.50 1.05
N ASN A 63 -10.06 -4.74 0.04
CA ASN A 63 -8.73 -5.30 0.25
C ASN A 63 -7.73 -4.22 0.65
N LEU A 64 -7.79 -3.04 0.04
CA LEU A 64 -6.93 -1.92 0.42
C LEU A 64 -7.08 -1.57 1.90
N LEU A 65 -8.29 -1.62 2.41
CA LEU A 65 -8.56 -1.30 3.81
C LEU A 65 -7.99 -2.34 4.79
N LYS A 66 -7.65 -3.52 4.30
CA LYS A 66 -7.06 -4.59 5.11
C LYS A 66 -5.54 -4.55 5.17
N TYR A 67 -4.89 -3.68 4.40
CA TYR A 67 -3.43 -3.60 4.43
C TYR A 67 -2.98 -3.21 5.84
N GLU A 68 -1.96 -3.91 6.34
CA GLU A 68 -1.42 -3.61 7.66
C GLU A 68 -0.48 -2.42 7.61
N GLU A 69 -0.55 -1.59 8.64
CA GLU A 69 0.35 -0.46 8.79
C GLU A 69 1.77 -0.95 9.06
N THR A 70 2.76 -0.30 8.43
CA THR A 70 4.16 -0.50 8.79
C THR A 70 4.35 -0.12 10.26
N PRO A 71 4.94 -0.98 11.10
CA PRO A 71 5.04 -0.69 12.53
C PRO A 71 5.62 0.68 12.82
N GLY A 72 4.88 1.48 13.59
CA GLY A 72 5.31 2.81 14.02
C GLY A 72 5.13 3.94 13.01
N ALA A 73 4.61 3.64 11.79
CA ALA A 73 4.53 4.65 10.73
C ALA A 73 3.66 5.84 11.12
N SER A 74 2.42 5.60 11.55
CA SER A 74 1.50 6.69 11.90
C SER A 74 2.00 7.50 13.10
N GLU A 75 2.62 6.85 14.07
CA GLU A 75 3.18 7.51 15.24
C GLU A 75 4.29 8.49 14.86
N VAL A 76 5.22 8.06 14.03
CA VAL A 76 6.35 8.90 13.57
C VAL A 76 5.83 10.07 12.74
N ILE A 77 4.90 9.82 11.82
CA ILE A 77 4.37 10.86 10.95
C ILE A 77 3.62 11.92 11.76
N ASN A 78 2.77 11.50 12.69
CA ASN A 78 2.05 12.43 13.55
C ASN A 78 2.99 13.26 14.42
N LYS A 79 4.08 12.67 14.86
CA LYS A 79 5.11 13.39 15.59
C LYS A 79 5.73 14.49 14.73
N TRP A 80 6.01 14.21 13.46
CA TRP A 80 6.55 15.23 12.55
C TRP A 80 5.55 16.35 12.32
N VAL A 81 4.27 16.04 12.15
CA VAL A 81 3.21 17.04 12.01
C VAL A 81 3.14 17.91 13.26
N ASP A 82 3.19 17.32 14.44
CA ASP A 82 3.16 18.03 15.72
C ASP A 82 4.40 18.94 15.90
N GLN A 83 5.51 18.57 15.29
CA GLN A 83 6.74 19.38 15.31
C GLN A 83 6.73 20.52 14.27
N GLY A 84 5.66 20.68 13.51
CA GLY A 84 5.50 21.75 12.54
C GLY A 84 6.00 21.43 11.14
N HIS A 85 6.32 20.16 10.84
CA HIS A 85 6.68 19.76 9.49
C HIS A 85 5.45 19.61 8.61
N GLU A 86 5.58 19.95 7.33
CA GLU A 86 4.54 19.69 6.33
C GLU A 86 4.79 18.30 5.73
N VAL A 87 3.87 17.36 5.98
CA VAL A 87 4.01 15.98 5.51
C VAL A 87 2.96 15.71 4.45
N PHE A 88 3.39 15.12 3.34
CA PHE A 88 2.54 14.80 2.19
C PHE A 88 2.76 13.34 1.80
N ILE A 89 1.66 12.64 1.51
CA ILE A 89 1.74 11.26 0.99
C ILE A 89 1.49 11.33 -0.52
N ILE A 90 2.41 10.74 -1.28
CA ILE A 90 2.37 10.71 -2.74
C ILE A 90 2.36 9.25 -3.18
N THR A 91 1.41 8.87 -4.01
CA THR A 91 1.29 7.50 -4.47
C THR A 91 1.05 7.40 -5.97
N GLY A 92 1.57 6.33 -6.58
CA GLY A 92 1.26 5.98 -7.97
C GLY A 92 0.00 5.14 -8.12
N ARG A 93 -0.79 4.95 -7.06
CA ARG A 93 -2.06 4.22 -7.16
C ARG A 93 -3.02 4.90 -8.13
N PRO A 94 -3.87 4.14 -8.84
CA PRO A 94 -4.87 4.73 -9.74
C PRO A 94 -5.81 5.69 -9.00
N PHE A 95 -6.34 6.69 -9.71
CA PHE A 95 -7.28 7.65 -9.13
C PHE A 95 -8.52 6.99 -8.52
N ASN A 96 -8.98 5.88 -9.09
CA ASN A 96 -10.14 5.16 -8.54
C ASN A 96 -9.84 4.50 -7.19
N SER A 97 -8.57 4.48 -6.77
CA SER A 97 -8.17 4.00 -5.46
C SER A 97 -8.03 5.13 -4.43
N TYR A 98 -8.28 6.39 -4.82
CA TYR A 98 -8.12 7.53 -3.91
C TYR A 98 -9.01 7.44 -2.68
N GLU A 99 -10.31 7.22 -2.87
CA GLU A 99 -11.25 7.17 -1.75
C GLU A 99 -10.92 6.08 -0.72
N PRO A 100 -10.70 4.82 -1.12
CA PRO A 100 -10.30 3.80 -0.15
C PRO A 100 -8.92 4.06 0.46
N SER A 101 -7.99 4.66 -0.30
CA SER A 101 -6.68 5.02 0.23
C SER A 101 -6.80 6.12 1.29
N ARG A 102 -7.63 7.14 1.02
CA ARG A 102 -7.92 8.20 1.99
C ARG A 102 -8.58 7.62 3.24
N GLN A 103 -9.52 6.71 3.07
CA GLN A 103 -10.18 6.05 4.19
C GLN A 103 -9.19 5.26 5.04
N TRP A 104 -8.26 4.54 4.40
CA TRP A 104 -7.22 3.80 5.12
C TRP A 104 -6.39 4.74 6.01
N LEU A 105 -6.00 5.89 5.46
CA LEU A 105 -5.24 6.89 6.21
C LEU A 105 -6.03 7.42 7.40
N ASP A 106 -7.32 7.70 7.21
CA ASP A 106 -8.18 8.20 8.29
C ASP A 106 -8.33 7.16 9.40
N GLU A 107 -8.45 5.88 9.05
CA GLU A 107 -8.55 4.78 10.00
C GLU A 107 -7.24 4.53 10.76
N HIS A 108 -6.11 4.95 10.18
CA HIS A 108 -4.80 4.79 10.80
C HIS A 108 -4.25 6.09 11.40
N HIS A 109 -5.15 7.01 11.76
CA HIS A 109 -4.81 8.27 12.45
C HIS A 109 -3.93 9.22 11.63
N LEU A 110 -4.05 9.17 10.29
CA LEU A 110 -3.32 10.05 9.38
C LEU A 110 -4.26 11.02 8.65
N GLU A 111 -5.37 11.39 9.28
CA GLU A 111 -6.36 12.29 8.71
C GLU A 111 -5.82 13.69 8.43
N ARG A 112 -4.76 14.10 9.12
CA ARG A 112 -4.16 15.44 8.93
C ARG A 112 -3.20 15.52 7.74
N VAL A 113 -2.88 14.38 7.14
CA VAL A 113 -1.85 14.31 6.10
C VAL A 113 -2.50 14.24 4.72
N PRO A 114 -2.21 15.22 3.82
CA PRO A 114 -2.75 15.19 2.46
C PRO A 114 -2.25 13.99 1.65
N LEU A 115 -3.09 13.49 0.76
CA LEU A 115 -2.78 12.39 -0.15
C LEU A 115 -2.87 12.87 -1.60
N PHE A 116 -1.84 12.59 -2.38
CA PHE A 116 -1.80 12.90 -3.80
C PHE A 116 -1.54 11.63 -4.62
N CYS A 117 -2.44 11.33 -5.54
CA CYS A 117 -2.27 10.28 -6.54
C CYS A 117 -1.66 10.91 -7.79
N VAL A 118 -0.50 10.44 -8.19
CA VAL A 118 0.23 11.01 -9.33
C VAL A 118 0.36 10.04 -10.50
#